data_428f54fb1a258f722688e4ba17783803
#
_entry.id   428f54fb1a258f722688e4ba17783803
#
_cell.length_a   1.000
_cell.length_b   1.000
_cell.length_c   1.000
_cell.angle_alpha   90.00
_cell.angle_beta   90.00
_cell.angle_gamma   90.00
#
_symmetry.space_group_name_H-M   'P 1'
#
loop_
_entity.id
_entity.type
_entity.pdbx_description
1 polymer ?
#
loop_
_entity_poly.entity_id
_entity_poly.type
_entity_poly.pdbx_seq_one_letter_code
_entity_poly.pdbx_strand_id
1 'polypeptide(L)'
;AEGVFPFELISLFALAVFIDLVTKWMALAHKYLAAKGEEDRDMVSCIMAIPSAHRAGMISSRQMKRQFAGKMVLYILLTVGGGAADRLLASVGRPDLFMEMCVSYLAASEMLSIVENLNDAGVGVLSGLVRKLKRK
;
A
#
# COMPACT_ATOMS: atom_id res chain seq x y z
N ALA A 1 -25.72 -12.44 -0.62
CA ALA A 1 -24.64 -11.88 -1.45
C ALA A 1 -23.50 -12.87 -1.53
N GLU A 2 -23.20 -13.26 -2.73
CA GLU A 2 -22.02 -14.07 -2.97
C GLU A 2 -20.80 -13.22 -2.64
N GLY A 3 -20.22 -13.47 -1.47
CA GLY A 3 -19.01 -12.77 -1.06
C GLY A 3 -17.86 -13.08 -2.00
N VAL A 4 -16.96 -12.11 -2.14
CA VAL A 4 -15.70 -12.30 -2.86
C VAL A 4 -15.01 -13.52 -2.26
N PHE A 5 -14.61 -14.45 -3.09
CA PHE A 5 -13.93 -15.65 -2.65
C PHE A 5 -12.69 -15.24 -1.84
N PRO A 6 -12.39 -15.85 -0.69
CA PRO A 6 -11.23 -15.44 0.13
C PRO A 6 -9.93 -15.39 -0.66
N PHE A 7 -9.81 -16.25 -1.67
CA PHE A 7 -8.66 -16.29 -2.55
C PHE A 7 -8.52 -15.02 -3.40
N GLU A 8 -9.61 -14.52 -3.98
CA GLU A 8 -9.60 -13.26 -4.74
C GLU A 8 -9.24 -12.08 -3.83
N LEU A 9 -9.80 -12.05 -2.64
CA LEU A 9 -9.53 -11.00 -1.66
C LEU A 9 -8.04 -10.96 -1.29
N ILE A 10 -7.45 -12.11 -1.01
CA ILE A 10 -6.02 -12.21 -0.70
C ILE A 10 -5.18 -11.77 -1.90
N SER A 11 -5.58 -12.13 -3.12
CA SER A 11 -4.87 -11.72 -4.34
C SER A 11 -4.93 -10.21 -4.53
N LEU A 12 -6.07 -9.59 -4.28
CA LEU A 12 -6.22 -8.13 -4.38
C LEU A 12 -5.40 -7.41 -3.32
N PHE A 13 -5.36 -7.92 -2.11
CA PHE A 13 -4.49 -7.37 -1.05
C PHE A 13 -3.01 -7.52 -1.40
N ALA A 14 -2.61 -8.65 -1.97
CA ALA A 14 -1.24 -8.86 -2.42
C ALA A 14 -0.86 -7.85 -3.50
N LEU A 15 -1.76 -7.57 -4.43
CA LEU A 15 -1.56 -6.54 -5.46
C LEU A 15 -1.41 -5.16 -4.83
N ALA A 16 -2.27 -4.80 -3.88
CA ALA A 16 -2.20 -3.51 -3.20
C ALA A 16 -0.88 -3.36 -2.43
N VAL A 17 -0.44 -4.38 -1.73
CA VAL A 17 0.84 -4.39 -1.01
C VAL A 17 2.01 -4.28 -1.99
N PHE A 18 1.91 -4.92 -3.15
CA PHE A 18 2.93 -4.81 -4.20
C PHE A 18 3.02 -3.38 -4.74
N ILE A 19 1.89 -2.73 -5.00
CA ILE A 19 1.86 -1.33 -5.44
C ILE A 19 2.46 -0.42 -4.36
N ASP A 20 2.14 -0.65 -3.10
CA ASP A 20 2.74 0.07 -1.97
C ASP A 20 4.26 -0.08 -1.98
N LEU A 21 4.75 -1.29 -2.20
CA LEU A 21 6.19 -1.58 -2.27
C LEU A 21 6.86 -0.82 -3.42
N VAL A 22 6.27 -0.86 -4.62
CA VAL A 22 6.81 -0.17 -5.80
C VAL A 22 6.82 1.33 -5.59
N THR A 23 5.76 1.91 -5.04
CA THR A 23 5.70 3.35 -4.76
C THR A 23 6.70 3.75 -3.68
N LYS A 24 6.98 2.88 -2.72
CA LYS A 24 8.03 3.11 -1.73
C LYS A 24 9.41 3.14 -2.38
N TRP A 25 9.66 2.23 -3.31
CA TRP A 25 10.91 2.25 -4.09
C TRP A 25 11.06 3.56 -4.88
N MET A 26 9.97 4.04 -5.48
CA MET A 26 9.98 5.33 -6.18
C MET A 26 10.33 6.47 -5.23
N ALA A 27 9.77 6.48 -4.02
CA ALA A 27 10.07 7.49 -3.01
C ALA A 27 11.56 7.47 -2.61
N LEU A 28 12.12 6.29 -2.42
CA LEU A 28 13.54 6.13 -2.08
C LEU A 28 14.45 6.53 -3.25
N ALA A 29 14.05 6.21 -4.48
CA ALA A 29 14.78 6.64 -5.68
C ALA A 29 14.74 8.17 -5.84
N HIS A 30 13.62 8.80 -5.51
CA HIS A 30 13.52 10.26 -5.50
C HIS A 30 14.52 10.87 -4.51
N LYS A 31 14.61 10.32 -3.30
CA LYS A 31 15.61 10.75 -2.31
C LYS A 31 17.04 10.56 -2.80
N TYR A 32 17.29 9.44 -3.50
CA TYR A 32 18.61 9.16 -4.09
C TYR A 32 18.97 10.21 -5.14
N LEU A 33 18.06 10.54 -6.04
CA LEU A 33 18.28 11.57 -7.06
C LEU A 33 18.49 12.96 -6.43
N ALA A 34 17.71 13.27 -5.39
CA ALA A 34 17.87 14.52 -4.66
C ALA A 34 19.24 14.63 -4.00
N ALA A 35 19.74 13.55 -3.42
CA ALA A 35 21.07 13.51 -2.81
C ALA A 35 22.18 13.69 -3.81
N LYS A 36 21.97 13.27 -5.08
CA LYS A 36 22.91 13.47 -6.18
C LYS A 36 22.83 14.86 -6.82
N GLY A 37 21.88 15.70 -6.42
CA GLY A 37 21.70 17.02 -6.98
C GLY A 37 21.00 17.03 -8.34
N GLU A 38 20.35 15.93 -8.72
CA GLU A 38 19.57 15.87 -9.97
C GLU A 38 18.32 16.72 -9.84
N GLU A 39 18.12 17.63 -10.81
CA GLU A 39 16.95 18.49 -10.83
C GLU A 39 15.74 17.79 -11.43
N ASP A 40 15.97 16.87 -12.37
CA ASP A 40 14.93 16.15 -13.10
C ASP A 40 14.53 14.90 -12.30
N ARG A 41 13.52 15.06 -11.45
CA ARG A 41 13.06 14.02 -10.52
C ARG A 41 11.58 13.71 -10.72
N ASP A 42 11.18 13.60 -11.99
CA ASP A 42 9.82 13.19 -12.32
C ASP A 42 9.59 11.69 -12.02
N MET A 43 8.38 11.23 -12.21
CA MET A 43 8.00 9.85 -11.93
C MET A 43 8.83 8.84 -12.74
N VAL A 44 9.05 9.13 -14.03
CA VAL A 44 9.81 8.25 -14.93
C VAL A 44 11.27 8.18 -14.49
N SER A 45 11.88 9.32 -14.16
CA SER A 45 13.27 9.38 -13.68
C SER A 45 13.44 8.60 -12.38
N CYS A 46 12.46 8.68 -11.45
CA CYS A 46 12.47 7.92 -10.21
C CYS A 46 12.40 6.42 -10.47
N ILE A 47 11.52 5.97 -11.37
CA ILE A 47 11.41 4.55 -11.73
C ILE A 47 12.72 4.05 -12.32
N MET A 48 13.31 4.79 -13.22
CA MET A 48 14.58 4.41 -13.87
C MET A 48 15.77 4.44 -12.91
N ALA A 49 15.69 5.22 -11.84
CA ALA A 49 16.74 5.32 -10.84
C ALA A 49 16.65 4.22 -9.75
N ILE A 50 15.58 3.43 -9.72
CA ILE A 50 15.40 2.37 -8.72
C ILE A 50 16.60 1.40 -8.67
N PRO A 51 17.09 0.85 -9.80
CA PRO A 51 18.26 -0.04 -9.75
C PRO A 51 19.50 0.64 -9.17
N SER A 52 19.75 1.90 -9.50
CA SER A 52 20.90 2.66 -8.99
C SER A 52 20.77 2.93 -7.49
N ALA A 53 19.58 3.29 -7.03
CA ALA A 53 19.30 3.50 -5.60
C ALA A 53 19.48 2.20 -4.81
N HIS A 54 19.07 1.08 -5.39
CA HIS A 54 19.28 -0.24 -4.79
C HIS A 54 20.77 -0.56 -4.67
N ARG A 55 21.55 -0.30 -5.71
CA ARG A 55 23.01 -0.51 -5.69
C ARG A 55 23.72 0.39 -4.68
N ALA A 56 23.19 1.60 -4.47
CA ALA A 56 23.72 2.54 -3.49
C ALA A 56 23.33 2.21 -2.04
N GLY A 57 22.55 1.17 -1.82
CA GLY A 57 22.14 0.73 -0.48
C GLY A 57 20.94 1.48 0.10
N MET A 58 20.32 2.38 -0.64
CA MET A 58 19.14 3.11 -0.17
C MET A 58 17.88 2.25 -0.21
N ILE A 59 17.85 1.20 -1.01
CA ILE A 59 16.75 0.23 -1.07
C ILE A 59 17.31 -1.11 -0.62
N SER A 60 16.79 -1.62 0.51
CA SER A 60 17.19 -2.92 1.06
C SER A 60 16.14 -3.96 0.67
N SER A 61 16.52 -4.89 -0.21
CA SER A 61 15.66 -6.01 -0.62
C SER A 61 15.24 -6.87 0.56
N ARG A 62 16.16 -7.10 1.51
CA ARG A 62 15.89 -7.90 2.71
C ARG A 62 14.83 -7.25 3.58
N GLN A 63 14.92 -5.95 3.82
CA GLN A 63 13.96 -5.21 4.62
C GLN A 63 12.60 -5.16 3.93
N MET A 64 12.57 -4.95 2.62
CA MET A 64 11.35 -4.92 1.81
C MET A 64 10.62 -6.26 1.83
N LYS A 65 11.34 -7.37 1.65
CA LYS A 65 10.77 -8.72 1.73
C LYS A 65 10.18 -8.99 3.11
N ARG A 66 10.85 -8.55 4.17
CA ARG A 66 10.39 -8.70 5.54
C ARG A 66 9.11 -7.93 5.80
N GLN A 67 9.02 -6.70 5.33
CA GLN A 67 7.82 -5.86 5.45
C GLN A 67 6.65 -6.44 4.65
N PHE A 68 6.92 -6.89 3.42
CA PHE A 68 5.91 -7.53 2.58
C PHE A 68 5.35 -8.79 3.26
N ALA A 69 6.21 -9.67 3.74
CA ALA A 69 5.80 -10.89 4.42
C ALA A 69 5.00 -10.59 5.68
N GLY A 70 5.42 -9.61 6.47
CA GLY A 70 4.71 -9.18 7.68
C GLY A 70 3.32 -8.68 7.38
N LYS A 71 3.15 -7.86 6.36
CA LYS A 71 1.84 -7.37 5.92
C LYS A 71 0.95 -8.51 5.42
N MET A 72 1.49 -9.42 4.63
CA MET A 72 0.72 -10.55 4.12
C MET A 72 0.22 -11.45 5.26
N VAL A 73 1.08 -11.74 6.24
CA VAL A 73 0.67 -12.51 7.43
C VAL A 73 -0.44 -11.80 8.18
N LEU A 74 -0.29 -10.50 8.43
CA LEU A 74 -1.30 -9.69 9.11
C LEU A 74 -2.63 -9.72 8.37
N TYR A 75 -2.62 -9.55 7.05
CA TYR A 75 -3.83 -9.50 6.25
C TYR A 75 -4.53 -10.86 6.20
N ILE A 76 -3.77 -11.95 6.11
CA ILE A 76 -4.32 -13.30 6.16
C ILE A 76 -4.98 -13.54 7.52
N LEU A 77 -4.30 -13.18 8.61
CA LEU A 77 -4.84 -13.36 9.96
C LEU A 77 -6.12 -12.55 10.18
N LEU A 78 -6.14 -11.30 9.74
CA LEU A 78 -7.33 -10.46 9.88
C LEU A 78 -8.49 -10.96 8.99
N THR A 79 -8.19 -11.44 7.79
CA THR A 79 -9.20 -11.98 6.88
C THR A 79 -9.80 -13.26 7.44
N VAL A 80 -8.98 -14.17 7.92
CA VAL A 80 -9.44 -15.43 8.53
C VAL A 80 -10.19 -15.16 9.83
N GLY A 81 -9.64 -14.29 10.68
CA GLY A 81 -10.28 -13.89 11.94
C GLY A 81 -11.61 -13.19 11.72
N GLY A 82 -11.68 -12.28 10.77
CA GLY A 82 -12.91 -11.57 10.39
C GLY A 82 -13.97 -12.53 9.87
N GLY A 83 -13.56 -13.48 9.01
CA GLY A 83 -14.47 -14.50 8.50
C GLY A 83 -15.00 -15.43 9.59
N ALA A 84 -14.14 -15.83 10.54
CA ALA A 84 -14.55 -16.64 11.67
C ALA A 84 -15.54 -15.89 12.58
N ALA A 85 -15.24 -14.61 12.85
CA ALA A 85 -16.13 -13.77 13.64
C ALA A 85 -17.49 -13.58 12.97
N ASP A 86 -17.50 -13.41 11.63
CA ASP A 86 -18.75 -13.28 10.88
C ASP A 86 -19.60 -14.53 10.95
N ARG A 87 -18.98 -15.71 10.92
CA ARG A 87 -19.71 -16.97 11.11
C ARG A 87 -20.37 -17.06 12.48
N LEU A 88 -19.68 -16.56 13.50
CA LEU A 88 -20.26 -16.49 14.84
C LEU A 88 -21.43 -15.50 14.90
N LEU A 89 -21.29 -14.36 14.22
CA LEU A 89 -22.33 -13.34 14.16
C LEU A 89 -23.50 -13.71 13.24
N ALA A 90 -23.33 -14.65 12.33
CA ALA A 90 -24.42 -15.15 11.49
C ALA A 90 -25.57 -15.70 12.35
N SER A 91 -25.25 -16.26 13.51
CA SER A 91 -26.25 -16.76 14.45
C SER A 91 -27.15 -15.65 15.03
N VAL A 92 -26.69 -14.39 14.98
CA VAL A 92 -27.45 -13.22 15.48
C VAL A 92 -27.84 -12.27 14.33
N GLY A 93 -27.79 -12.73 13.09
CA GLY A 93 -28.29 -12.00 11.93
C GLY A 93 -27.37 -10.92 11.37
N ARG A 94 -26.08 -10.97 11.65
CA ARG A 94 -25.09 -9.99 11.11
C ARG A 94 -23.89 -10.68 10.49
N PRO A 95 -24.06 -11.37 9.34
CA PRO A 95 -23.05 -12.30 8.83
C PRO A 95 -21.79 -11.68 8.24
N ASP A 96 -21.77 -10.40 7.89
CA ASP A 96 -20.65 -9.82 7.12
C ASP A 96 -20.00 -8.61 7.79
N LEU A 97 -20.34 -8.33 9.04
CA LEU A 97 -19.92 -7.10 9.71
C LEU A 97 -18.40 -6.99 9.88
N PHE A 98 -17.76 -8.02 10.43
CA PHE A 98 -16.33 -7.98 10.72
C PHE A 98 -15.48 -8.05 9.47
N MET A 99 -15.90 -8.85 8.48
CA MET A 99 -15.19 -8.92 7.20
C MET A 99 -15.22 -7.56 6.49
N GLU A 100 -16.37 -6.90 6.43
CA GLU A 100 -16.49 -5.57 5.84
C GLU A 100 -15.59 -4.55 6.54
N MET A 101 -15.56 -4.58 7.87
CA MET A 101 -14.72 -3.68 8.66
C MET A 101 -13.24 -3.93 8.40
N CYS A 102 -12.82 -5.19 8.41
CA CYS A 102 -11.43 -5.57 8.16
C CYS A 102 -10.99 -5.17 6.76
N VAL A 103 -11.78 -5.49 5.74
CA VAL A 103 -11.47 -5.16 4.34
C VAL A 103 -11.39 -3.64 4.15
N SER A 104 -12.34 -2.90 4.70
CA SER A 104 -12.35 -1.44 4.59
C SER A 104 -11.13 -0.82 5.26
N TYR A 105 -10.77 -1.27 6.44
CA TYR A 105 -9.59 -0.80 7.16
C TYR A 105 -8.30 -1.08 6.38
N LEU A 106 -8.14 -2.32 5.91
CA LEU A 106 -6.93 -2.72 5.19
C LEU A 106 -6.80 -1.99 3.86
N ALA A 107 -7.91 -1.84 3.12
CA ALA A 107 -7.91 -1.10 1.86
C ALA A 107 -7.54 0.37 2.08
N ALA A 108 -8.15 1.02 3.07
CA ALA A 108 -7.84 2.42 3.39
C ALA A 108 -6.39 2.58 3.82
N SER A 109 -5.88 1.66 4.62
CA SER A 109 -4.49 1.65 5.10
C SER A 109 -3.49 1.55 3.94
N GLU A 110 -3.73 0.63 2.99
CA GLU A 110 -2.85 0.49 1.83
C GLU A 110 -2.93 1.69 0.90
N MET A 111 -4.13 2.23 0.66
CA MET A 111 -4.28 3.43 -0.17
C MET A 111 -3.57 4.63 0.44
N LEU A 112 -3.68 4.82 1.75
CA LEU A 112 -2.98 5.89 2.43
C LEU A 112 -1.46 5.75 2.29
N SER A 113 -0.95 4.55 2.47
CA SER A 113 0.48 4.25 2.33
C SER A 113 0.97 4.55 0.90
N ILE A 114 0.20 4.14 -0.12
CA ILE A 114 0.52 4.41 -1.52
C ILE A 114 0.55 5.92 -1.79
N VAL A 115 -0.45 6.66 -1.31
CA VAL A 115 -0.53 8.11 -1.50
C VAL A 115 0.65 8.81 -0.82
N GLU A 116 1.01 8.40 0.39
CA GLU A 116 2.17 8.92 1.10
C GLU A 116 3.46 8.67 0.32
N ASN A 117 3.63 7.46 -0.20
CA ASN A 117 4.81 7.11 -1.00
C ASN A 117 4.89 7.94 -2.28
N LEU A 118 3.76 8.13 -2.97
CA LEU A 118 3.71 8.95 -4.17
C LEU A 118 4.04 10.42 -3.86
N ASN A 119 3.53 10.93 -2.74
CA ASN A 119 3.86 12.28 -2.30
C ASN A 119 5.35 12.42 -2.01
N ASP A 120 5.96 11.44 -1.35
CA ASP A 120 7.39 11.41 -1.07
C ASP A 120 8.22 11.26 -2.35
N ALA A 121 7.66 10.66 -3.39
CA ALA A 121 8.30 10.57 -4.70
C ALA A 121 8.12 11.83 -5.56
N GLY A 122 7.54 12.89 -5.02
CA GLY A 122 7.34 14.14 -5.71
C GLY A 122 6.06 14.23 -6.54
N VAL A 123 5.21 13.19 -6.49
CA VAL A 123 3.90 13.20 -7.15
C VAL A 123 2.89 13.80 -6.18
N GLY A 124 2.58 15.07 -6.36
CA GLY A 124 1.78 15.85 -5.42
C GLY A 124 0.29 15.51 -5.35
N VAL A 125 -0.06 14.23 -5.15
CA VAL A 125 -1.46 13.79 -5.06
C VAL A 125 -2.17 14.45 -3.88
N LEU A 126 -1.56 14.40 -2.69
CA LEU A 126 -2.11 15.03 -1.49
C LEU A 126 -2.17 16.54 -1.60
N SER A 127 -1.10 17.17 -2.10
CA SER A 127 -1.07 18.62 -2.27
C SER A 127 -2.10 19.09 -3.29
N GLY A 128 -2.31 18.32 -4.37
CA GLY A 128 -3.34 18.58 -5.34
C GLY A 128 -4.75 18.49 -4.74
N LEU A 129 -4.98 17.47 -3.93
CA LEU A 129 -6.26 17.27 -3.23
C LEU A 129 -6.53 18.40 -2.22
N VAL A 130 -5.53 18.72 -1.40
CA VAL A 130 -5.62 19.82 -0.41
C VAL A 130 -5.89 21.15 -1.12
N ARG A 131 -5.23 21.39 -2.24
CA ARG A 131 -5.43 22.60 -3.04
C ARG A 131 -6.87 22.69 -3.56
N LYS A 132 -7.42 21.56 -4.04
CA LYS A 132 -8.83 21.51 -4.49
C LYS A 132 -9.79 21.77 -3.35
N LEU A 133 -9.53 21.23 -2.17
CA LEU A 133 -10.37 21.44 -0.99
C LEU A 133 -10.32 22.88 -0.49
N LYS A 134 -9.18 23.53 -0.58
CA LYS A 134 -9.04 24.95 -0.18
C LYS A 134 -9.71 25.92 -1.12
N ARG A 135 -9.97 25.53 -2.36
CA ARG A 135 -10.67 26.36 -3.36
C ARG A 135 -12.19 26.43 -3.13
N LYS A 136 -12.72 25.54 -2.34
CA LYS A 136 -14.12 25.54 -1.95
C LYS A 136 -14.27 26.28 -0.62
#